data_1af3107d514bc0bbfa2cef0edd67b26d
#
_entry.id   1af3107d514bc0bbfa2cef0edd67b26d
#
_cell.length_a   1.000
_cell.length_b   1.000
_cell.length_c   1.000
_cell.angle_alpha   90.00
_cell.angle_beta   90.00
_cell.angle_gamma   90.00
#
_symmetry.space_group_name_H-M   'P 1'
#
loop_
_entity.id
_entity.type
_entity.pdbx_description
1 polymer ?
#
loop_
_entity_poly.entity_id
_entity_poly.type
_entity_poly.pdbx_seq_one_letter_code
_entity_poly.pdbx_strand_id
1 'polypeptide(L)'
;MNKIYNNLSIENLIKTDWFEQFKLYQKEEILEGLKDNLDVSIYANPEYKWSQMSEIRKGLQDNLNVSIYAKTYFNRAQMKEIRLGLKNNLNVSVYATARFNEYQMKEIREGLENNENISIYLKSRFNEYQIIEIKKGLKKKLNVSVYANKKLSGYKMREIRKGLENNVDVSIYAKPYFNKKQMREIRCGLEDNLDVSIYAKSDVYWKQMEQIRLKLLKEKNQ
;
A
#
# COMPACT_ATOMS: atom_id res chain seq x y z
N MET A 1 11.96 -24.55 -19.57
CA MET A 1 13.31 -25.11 -19.78
C MET A 1 13.15 -26.56 -20.22
N ASN A 2 13.73 -26.94 -21.38
CA ASN A 2 13.68 -28.35 -21.78
C ASN A 2 14.48 -29.18 -20.75
N LYS A 3 13.95 -30.37 -20.37
CA LYS A 3 14.62 -31.33 -19.46
C LYS A 3 16.10 -31.63 -19.79
N ILE A 4 16.52 -31.33 -21.02
CA ILE A 4 17.86 -31.55 -21.57
C ILE A 4 18.93 -30.70 -20.84
N TYR A 5 18.61 -29.51 -20.35
CA TYR A 5 19.60 -28.59 -19.73
C TYR A 5 19.82 -28.82 -18.21
N ASN A 6 18.95 -29.59 -17.54
CA ASN A 6 19.06 -29.84 -16.10
C ASN A 6 20.26 -30.73 -15.73
N ASN A 7 20.84 -31.45 -16.68
CA ASN A 7 21.98 -32.38 -16.45
C ASN A 7 23.32 -31.83 -16.96
N LEU A 8 23.36 -30.60 -17.49
CA LEU A 8 24.61 -30.00 -17.95
C LEU A 8 25.36 -29.37 -16.77
N SER A 9 26.71 -29.49 -16.78
CA SER A 9 27.53 -28.65 -15.91
C SER A 9 27.30 -27.17 -16.24
N ILE A 10 27.51 -26.28 -15.26
CA ILE A 10 27.39 -24.82 -15.50
C ILE A 10 28.28 -24.38 -16.68
N GLU A 11 29.48 -24.95 -16.81
CA GLU A 11 30.42 -24.67 -17.90
C GLU A 11 29.86 -25.03 -19.30
N ASN A 12 29.09 -26.07 -19.38
CA ASN A 12 28.45 -26.47 -20.64
C ASN A 12 27.15 -25.69 -20.91
N LEU A 13 26.39 -25.39 -19.83
CA LEU A 13 25.15 -24.63 -19.93
C LEU A 13 25.40 -23.20 -20.49
N ILE A 14 26.45 -22.52 -20.03
CA ILE A 14 26.77 -21.14 -20.46
C ILE A 14 27.13 -21.03 -21.95
N LYS A 15 27.48 -22.15 -22.62
CA LYS A 15 27.81 -22.22 -24.04
C LYS A 15 26.61 -22.53 -24.94
N THR A 16 25.41 -22.64 -24.36
CA THR A 16 24.21 -23.00 -25.12
C THR A 16 23.50 -21.77 -25.66
N ASP A 17 22.86 -21.88 -26.83
CA ASP A 17 21.99 -20.86 -27.40
C ASP A 17 20.84 -20.49 -26.43
N TRP A 18 20.39 -21.47 -25.65
CA TRP A 18 19.39 -21.21 -24.61
C TRP A 18 19.88 -20.19 -23.59
N PHE A 19 21.13 -20.28 -23.13
CA PHE A 19 21.70 -19.33 -22.16
C PHE A 19 22.02 -17.99 -22.81
N GLU A 20 22.43 -17.97 -24.07
CA GLU A 20 22.76 -16.75 -24.82
C GLU A 20 21.59 -15.80 -25.03
N GLN A 21 20.34 -16.31 -25.02
CA GLN A 21 19.14 -15.45 -25.13
C GLN A 21 18.94 -14.49 -23.94
N PHE A 22 19.57 -14.77 -22.81
CA PHE A 22 19.41 -13.95 -21.59
C PHE A 22 20.38 -12.77 -21.58
N LYS A 23 19.91 -11.61 -21.03
CA LYS A 23 20.75 -10.44 -20.80
C LYS A 23 21.70 -10.67 -19.63
N LEU A 24 22.79 -9.89 -19.53
CA LEU A 24 23.84 -10.06 -18.52
C LEU A 24 23.30 -10.32 -17.10
N TYR A 25 22.50 -9.43 -16.56
CA TYR A 25 21.97 -9.58 -15.21
C TYR A 25 20.97 -10.74 -15.05
N GLN A 26 20.28 -11.15 -16.13
CA GLN A 26 19.44 -12.35 -16.10
C GLN A 26 20.32 -13.61 -16.03
N LYS A 27 21.42 -13.65 -16.78
CA LYS A 27 22.44 -14.72 -16.73
C LYS A 27 23.00 -14.87 -15.32
N GLU A 28 23.33 -13.76 -14.66
CA GLU A 28 23.79 -13.75 -13.26
C GLU A 28 22.78 -14.39 -12.30
N GLU A 29 21.49 -14.00 -12.37
CA GLU A 29 20.46 -14.59 -11.50
C GLU A 29 20.25 -16.10 -11.76
N ILE A 30 20.40 -16.55 -13.03
CA ILE A 30 20.35 -17.99 -13.36
C ILE A 30 21.53 -18.72 -12.75
N LEU A 31 22.77 -18.19 -12.94
CA LEU A 31 23.98 -18.80 -12.43
C LEU A 31 24.01 -18.91 -10.89
N GLU A 32 23.54 -17.86 -10.21
CA GLU A 32 23.41 -17.89 -8.75
C GLU A 32 22.40 -18.93 -8.28
N GLY A 33 21.24 -19.05 -8.96
CA GLY A 33 20.28 -20.08 -8.63
C GLY A 33 20.81 -21.50 -8.83
N LEU A 34 21.58 -21.75 -9.89
CA LEU A 34 22.24 -23.03 -10.15
C LEU A 34 23.29 -23.37 -9.07
N LYS A 35 24.09 -22.38 -8.62
CA LYS A 35 25.03 -22.55 -7.52
C LYS A 35 24.34 -22.95 -6.21
N ASP A 36 23.13 -22.41 -5.98
CA ASP A 36 22.30 -22.70 -4.83
C ASP A 36 21.44 -23.98 -5.00
N ASN A 37 21.64 -24.75 -6.06
CA ASN A 37 20.87 -25.95 -6.42
C ASN A 37 19.36 -25.69 -6.54
N LEU A 38 18.96 -24.51 -6.98
CA LEU A 38 17.56 -24.16 -7.17
C LEU A 38 17.03 -24.58 -8.55
N ASP A 39 15.73 -24.85 -8.66
CA ASP A 39 15.08 -25.08 -9.94
C ASP A 39 14.93 -23.75 -10.71
N VAL A 40 15.95 -23.41 -11.48
CA VAL A 40 15.99 -22.18 -12.28
C VAL A 40 14.93 -22.18 -13.40
N SER A 41 14.37 -23.34 -13.78
CA SER A 41 13.35 -23.42 -14.85
C SER A 41 12.09 -22.59 -14.53
N ILE A 42 11.85 -22.34 -13.25
CA ILE A 42 10.70 -21.56 -12.77
C ILE A 42 10.79 -20.09 -13.20
N TYR A 43 12.01 -19.54 -13.31
CA TYR A 43 12.21 -18.12 -13.58
C TYR A 43 13.17 -17.82 -14.74
N ALA A 44 13.87 -18.80 -15.28
CA ALA A 44 14.70 -18.64 -16.47
C ALA A 44 13.86 -18.45 -17.73
N ASN A 45 13.20 -17.31 -17.82
CA ASN A 45 12.39 -16.85 -18.93
C ASN A 45 12.82 -15.42 -19.29
N PRO A 46 13.24 -15.12 -20.54
CA PRO A 46 13.68 -13.80 -20.98
C PRO A 46 12.64 -12.67 -20.79
N GLU A 47 11.34 -13.01 -20.67
CA GLU A 47 10.28 -12.04 -20.39
C GLU A 47 10.37 -11.44 -18.99
N TYR A 48 10.97 -12.14 -18.03
CA TYR A 48 11.21 -11.57 -16.71
C TYR A 48 12.35 -10.54 -16.76
N LYS A 49 12.17 -9.43 -16.10
CA LYS A 49 13.31 -8.56 -15.78
C LYS A 49 14.21 -9.29 -14.77
N TRP A 50 15.51 -9.06 -14.81
CA TRP A 50 16.46 -9.64 -13.87
C TRP A 50 16.03 -9.44 -12.40
N SER A 51 15.46 -8.26 -12.10
CA SER A 51 14.98 -7.92 -10.75
C SER A 51 13.73 -8.71 -10.32
N GLN A 52 12.92 -9.20 -11.28
CA GLN A 52 11.81 -10.14 -11.02
C GLN A 52 12.38 -11.54 -10.77
N MET A 53 13.35 -11.98 -11.59
CA MET A 53 14.05 -13.25 -11.40
C MET A 53 14.70 -13.32 -10.02
N SER A 54 15.34 -12.23 -9.57
CA SER A 54 15.92 -12.11 -8.22
C SER A 54 14.88 -12.33 -7.11
N GLU A 55 13.68 -11.77 -7.21
CA GLU A 55 12.65 -11.99 -6.17
C GLU A 55 12.10 -13.43 -6.21
N ILE A 56 12.04 -14.07 -7.40
CA ILE A 56 11.63 -15.47 -7.50
C ILE A 56 12.73 -16.38 -6.91
N ARG A 57 14.02 -16.17 -7.26
CA ARG A 57 15.16 -16.90 -6.71
C ARG A 57 15.19 -16.84 -5.18
N LYS A 58 15.05 -15.65 -4.59
CA LYS A 58 14.96 -15.46 -3.13
C LYS A 58 13.81 -16.23 -2.50
N GLY A 59 12.68 -16.34 -3.17
CA GLY A 59 11.56 -17.13 -2.69
C GLY A 59 11.87 -18.63 -2.72
N LEU A 60 12.55 -19.12 -3.77
CA LEU A 60 13.00 -20.50 -3.84
C LEU A 60 14.04 -20.82 -2.75
N GLN A 61 14.98 -19.90 -2.47
CA GLN A 61 15.93 -20.02 -1.34
C GLN A 61 15.22 -20.13 0.01
N ASP A 62 14.13 -19.38 0.18
CA ASP A 62 13.29 -19.42 1.39
C ASP A 62 12.28 -20.62 1.36
N ASN A 63 12.34 -21.54 0.38
CA ASN A 63 11.40 -22.65 0.17
C ASN A 63 9.93 -22.24 0.07
N LEU A 64 9.65 -21.06 -0.49
CA LEU A 64 8.29 -20.53 -0.62
C LEU A 64 7.61 -21.02 -1.90
N ASN A 65 6.27 -21.06 -1.89
CA ASN A 65 5.49 -21.31 -3.10
C ASN A 65 5.53 -20.08 -4.04
N VAL A 66 6.57 -20.00 -4.86
CA VAL A 66 6.79 -18.89 -5.78
C VAL A 66 5.77 -18.84 -6.93
N SER A 67 5.05 -19.93 -7.22
CA SER A 67 4.05 -19.97 -8.29
C SER A 67 2.92 -18.94 -8.14
N ILE A 68 2.72 -18.47 -6.92
CA ILE A 68 1.73 -17.42 -6.60
C ILE A 68 2.11 -16.09 -7.26
N TYR A 69 3.40 -15.75 -7.31
CA TYR A 69 3.88 -14.46 -7.78
C TYR A 69 4.89 -14.50 -8.93
N ALA A 70 5.39 -15.67 -9.30
CA ALA A 70 6.21 -15.85 -10.51
C ALA A 70 5.36 -15.63 -11.78
N LYS A 71 4.95 -14.39 -11.99
CA LYS A 71 4.10 -13.92 -13.10
C LYS A 71 4.69 -12.64 -13.66
N THR A 72 4.86 -12.56 -14.99
CA THR A 72 5.50 -11.43 -15.67
C THR A 72 4.78 -10.10 -15.44
N TYR A 73 3.49 -10.13 -15.17
CA TYR A 73 2.67 -8.95 -14.90
C TYR A 73 2.86 -8.32 -13.51
N PHE A 74 3.45 -9.03 -12.55
CA PHE A 74 3.86 -8.42 -11.29
C PHE A 74 5.19 -7.71 -11.46
N ASN A 75 5.30 -6.45 -11.02
CA ASN A 75 6.61 -5.81 -10.94
C ASN A 75 7.42 -6.37 -9.75
N ARG A 76 8.73 -6.06 -9.72
CA ARG A 76 9.64 -6.49 -8.64
C ARG A 76 9.10 -6.16 -7.24
N ALA A 77 8.57 -4.95 -7.04
CA ALA A 77 8.11 -4.52 -5.73
C ALA A 77 6.85 -5.27 -5.29
N GLN A 78 5.92 -5.54 -6.21
CA GLN A 78 4.75 -6.41 -5.93
C GLN A 78 5.18 -7.83 -5.57
N MET A 79 6.11 -8.44 -6.35
CA MET A 79 6.67 -9.75 -6.05
C MET A 79 7.30 -9.80 -4.65
N LYS A 80 8.06 -8.75 -4.29
CA LYS A 80 8.66 -8.62 -2.96
C LYS A 80 7.61 -8.64 -1.85
N GLU A 81 6.53 -7.85 -1.98
CA GLU A 81 5.49 -7.80 -0.95
C GLU A 81 4.76 -9.14 -0.80
N ILE A 82 4.53 -9.85 -1.92
CA ILE A 82 3.93 -11.19 -1.87
C ILE A 82 4.90 -12.19 -1.21
N ARG A 83 6.19 -12.17 -1.61
CA ARG A 83 7.22 -13.04 -1.02
C ARG A 83 7.35 -12.83 0.50
N LEU A 84 7.40 -11.58 0.95
CA LEU A 84 7.45 -11.26 2.38
C LEU A 84 6.21 -11.78 3.13
N GLY A 85 5.02 -11.66 2.53
CA GLY A 85 3.81 -12.21 3.12
C GLY A 85 3.85 -13.74 3.24
N LEU A 86 4.32 -14.44 2.19
CA LEU A 86 4.52 -15.90 2.23
C LEU A 86 5.54 -16.30 3.31
N LYS A 87 6.65 -15.56 3.42
CA LYS A 87 7.68 -15.81 4.44
C LYS A 87 7.13 -15.69 5.87
N ASN A 88 6.16 -14.81 6.08
CA ASN A 88 5.48 -14.61 7.36
C ASN A 88 4.19 -15.46 7.49
N ASN A 89 3.99 -16.48 6.64
CA ASN A 89 2.84 -17.37 6.64
C ASN A 89 1.48 -16.64 6.55
N LEU A 90 1.43 -15.48 5.87
CA LEU A 90 0.20 -14.73 5.70
C LEU A 90 -0.64 -15.28 4.53
N ASN A 91 -1.95 -15.07 4.60
CA ASN A 91 -2.84 -15.35 3.46
C ASN A 91 -2.66 -14.29 2.36
N VAL A 92 -1.67 -14.49 1.49
CA VAL A 92 -1.36 -13.56 0.39
C VAL A 92 -2.43 -13.52 -0.71
N SER A 93 -3.32 -14.52 -0.80
CA SER A 93 -4.34 -14.61 -1.84
C SER A 93 -5.27 -13.39 -1.86
N VAL A 94 -5.41 -12.71 -0.74
CA VAL A 94 -6.25 -11.50 -0.61
C VAL A 94 -5.68 -10.29 -1.34
N TYR A 95 -4.37 -10.26 -1.62
CA TYR A 95 -3.72 -9.12 -2.28
C TYR A 95 -2.77 -9.49 -3.44
N ALA A 96 -2.40 -10.75 -3.62
CA ALA A 96 -1.54 -11.21 -4.73
C ALA A 96 -2.28 -11.14 -6.07
N THR A 97 -2.72 -9.97 -6.47
CA THR A 97 -3.44 -9.69 -7.71
C THR A 97 -2.95 -8.40 -8.35
N ALA A 98 -2.97 -8.32 -9.69
CA ALA A 98 -2.53 -7.13 -10.43
C ALA A 98 -3.36 -5.84 -10.14
N ARG A 99 -4.48 -5.96 -9.44
CA ARG A 99 -5.33 -4.81 -9.11
C ARG A 99 -4.75 -3.91 -8.01
N PHE A 100 -3.81 -4.42 -7.22
CA PHE A 100 -3.14 -3.66 -6.18
C PHE A 100 -1.72 -3.27 -6.63
N ASN A 101 -1.34 -2.02 -6.46
CA ASN A 101 0.05 -1.62 -6.61
C ASN A 101 0.88 -2.07 -5.40
N GLU A 102 2.20 -1.95 -5.50
CA GLU A 102 3.14 -2.38 -4.45
C GLU A 102 2.91 -1.71 -3.09
N TYR A 103 2.52 -0.44 -3.08
CA TYR A 103 2.21 0.30 -1.84
C TYR A 103 0.96 -0.25 -1.16
N GLN A 104 -0.09 -0.50 -1.95
CA GLN A 104 -1.32 -1.11 -1.45
C GLN A 104 -1.06 -2.52 -0.91
N MET A 105 -0.27 -3.34 -1.65
CA MET A 105 0.12 -4.68 -1.20
C MET A 105 0.89 -4.63 0.12
N LYS A 106 1.82 -3.68 0.27
CA LYS A 106 2.55 -3.45 1.50
C LYS A 106 1.62 -3.15 2.67
N GLU A 107 0.70 -2.19 2.49
CA GLU A 107 -0.24 -1.79 3.55
C GLU A 107 -1.18 -2.94 3.96
N ILE A 108 -1.60 -3.77 2.99
CA ILE A 108 -2.41 -4.95 3.27
C ILE A 108 -1.59 -6.01 4.02
N ARG A 109 -0.36 -6.29 3.58
CA ARG A 109 0.54 -7.23 4.26
C ARG A 109 0.78 -6.82 5.70
N GLU A 110 1.16 -5.56 5.94
CA GLU A 110 1.37 -5.04 7.30
C GLU A 110 0.10 -5.08 8.15
N GLY A 111 -1.08 -4.86 7.56
CA GLY A 111 -2.35 -5.04 8.24
C GLY A 111 -2.59 -6.48 8.67
N LEU A 112 -2.28 -7.45 7.79
CA LEU A 112 -2.36 -8.88 8.12
C LEU A 112 -1.36 -9.27 9.22
N GLU A 113 -0.11 -8.79 9.16
CA GLU A 113 0.92 -9.02 10.18
C GLU A 113 0.47 -8.55 11.57
N ASN A 114 -0.25 -7.43 11.62
CA ASN A 114 -0.75 -6.85 12.86
C ASN A 114 -2.17 -7.34 13.26
N ASN A 115 -2.73 -8.34 12.55
CA ASN A 115 -4.10 -8.82 12.74
C ASN A 115 -5.16 -7.71 12.68
N GLU A 116 -4.94 -6.69 11.83
CA GLU A 116 -5.90 -5.60 11.63
C GLU A 116 -7.08 -6.06 10.77
N ASN A 117 -8.24 -5.44 10.95
CA ASN A 117 -9.38 -5.67 10.06
C ASN A 117 -9.17 -5.01 8.70
N ILE A 118 -8.56 -5.75 7.77
CA ILE A 118 -8.24 -5.27 6.42
C ILE A 118 -9.46 -5.19 5.48
N SER A 119 -10.61 -5.75 5.87
CA SER A 119 -11.79 -5.87 4.98
C SER A 119 -12.29 -4.51 4.48
N ILE A 120 -12.11 -3.47 5.28
CA ILE A 120 -12.57 -2.11 4.97
C ILE A 120 -11.86 -1.56 3.72
N TYR A 121 -10.53 -1.71 3.64
CA TYR A 121 -9.76 -1.17 2.51
C TYR A 121 -9.59 -2.14 1.34
N LEU A 122 -9.81 -3.44 1.54
CA LEU A 122 -9.84 -4.41 0.44
C LEU A 122 -11.01 -4.20 -0.51
N LYS A 123 -12.20 -3.85 0.03
CA LYS A 123 -13.43 -3.70 -0.76
C LYS A 123 -13.43 -2.50 -1.69
N SER A 124 -12.79 -1.42 -1.33
CA SER A 124 -13.06 -0.08 -1.89
C SER A 124 -11.95 0.52 -2.76
N ARG A 125 -10.97 -0.22 -3.24
CA ARG A 125 -9.87 0.32 -4.09
C ARG A 125 -9.34 1.68 -3.61
N PHE A 126 -9.10 1.79 -2.31
CA PHE A 126 -8.47 2.97 -1.74
C PHE A 126 -7.03 3.09 -2.24
N ASN A 127 -6.55 4.32 -2.45
CA ASN A 127 -5.13 4.54 -2.69
C ASN A 127 -4.33 4.38 -1.37
N GLU A 128 -3.01 4.35 -1.48
CA GLU A 128 -2.11 4.15 -0.35
C GLU A 128 -2.34 5.15 0.80
N TYR A 129 -2.49 6.45 0.50
CA TYR A 129 -2.72 7.49 1.51
C TYR A 129 -4.05 7.30 2.25
N GLN A 130 -5.09 6.86 1.53
CA GLN A 130 -6.39 6.55 2.13
C GLN A 130 -6.27 5.34 3.07
N ILE A 131 -5.58 4.28 2.62
CA ILE A 131 -5.33 3.07 3.42
C ILE A 131 -4.56 3.42 4.69
N ILE A 132 -3.50 4.22 4.59
CA ILE A 132 -2.71 4.68 5.74
C ILE A 132 -3.59 5.38 6.78
N GLU A 133 -4.47 6.30 6.37
CA GLU A 133 -5.32 7.02 7.32
C GLU A 133 -6.41 6.12 7.94
N ILE A 134 -6.94 5.14 7.18
CA ILE A 134 -7.86 4.12 7.72
C ILE A 134 -7.13 3.25 8.74
N LYS A 135 -5.92 2.74 8.44
CA LYS A 135 -5.11 1.94 9.38
C LYS A 135 -4.82 2.69 10.68
N LYS A 136 -4.43 3.97 10.57
CA LYS A 136 -4.19 4.80 11.77
C LYS A 136 -5.43 4.92 12.65
N GLY A 137 -6.61 5.02 12.05
CA GLY A 137 -7.86 5.06 12.79
C GLY A 137 -8.20 3.72 13.45
N LEU A 138 -8.06 2.60 12.70
CA LEU A 138 -8.28 1.25 13.23
C LEU A 138 -7.36 0.97 14.43
N LYS A 139 -6.07 1.31 14.33
CA LYS A 139 -5.10 1.16 15.41
C LYS A 139 -5.50 1.93 16.68
N LYS A 140 -6.17 3.05 16.53
CA LYS A 140 -6.72 3.86 17.63
C LYS A 140 -8.17 3.48 18.02
N LYS A 141 -8.72 2.39 17.44
CA LYS A 141 -10.09 1.90 17.65
C LYS A 141 -11.17 2.94 17.31
N LEU A 142 -10.87 3.85 16.38
CA LEU A 142 -11.84 4.86 15.92
C LEU A 142 -12.88 4.25 14.98
N ASN A 143 -14.07 4.85 14.91
CA ASN A 143 -15.06 4.50 13.91
C ASN A 143 -14.65 4.98 12.52
N VAL A 144 -13.83 4.19 11.82
CA VAL A 144 -13.29 4.54 10.49
C VAL A 144 -14.38 4.58 9.40
N SER A 145 -15.55 3.98 9.61
CA SER A 145 -16.64 3.98 8.63
C SER A 145 -17.12 5.40 8.30
N VAL A 146 -16.93 6.34 9.20
CA VAL A 146 -17.27 7.75 9.03
C VAL A 146 -16.49 8.39 7.89
N TYR A 147 -15.23 7.95 7.64
CA TYR A 147 -14.38 8.56 6.62
C TYR A 147 -13.80 7.57 5.61
N ALA A 148 -13.98 6.26 5.77
CA ALA A 148 -13.56 5.25 4.80
C ALA A 148 -14.39 5.34 3.50
N ASN A 149 -14.29 6.47 2.82
CA ASN A 149 -15.01 6.81 1.59
C ASN A 149 -14.01 7.25 0.51
N LYS A 150 -13.97 6.52 -0.62
CA LYS A 150 -13.05 6.81 -1.73
C LYS A 150 -13.19 8.22 -2.35
N LYS A 151 -14.33 8.91 -2.13
CA LYS A 151 -14.52 10.30 -2.54
C LYS A 151 -13.73 11.29 -1.68
N LEU A 152 -13.25 10.86 -0.51
CA LEU A 152 -12.40 11.66 0.36
C LEU A 152 -10.93 11.36 0.03
N SER A 153 -10.13 12.39 -0.25
CA SER A 153 -8.67 12.20 -0.36
C SER A 153 -8.09 11.79 0.99
N GLY A 154 -6.91 11.15 1.01
CA GLY A 154 -6.22 10.79 2.26
C GLY A 154 -6.02 11.99 3.19
N TYR A 155 -5.77 13.19 2.62
CA TYR A 155 -5.66 14.42 3.40
C TYR A 155 -6.98 14.83 4.08
N LYS A 156 -8.13 14.63 3.42
CA LYS A 156 -9.45 14.87 4.03
C LYS A 156 -9.74 13.83 5.11
N MET A 157 -9.46 12.55 4.84
CA MET A 157 -9.57 11.48 5.83
C MET A 157 -8.73 11.77 7.08
N ARG A 158 -7.52 12.31 6.91
CA ARG A 158 -6.65 12.72 8.03
C ARG A 158 -7.30 13.77 8.92
N GLU A 159 -7.96 14.78 8.34
CA GLU A 159 -8.63 15.83 9.14
C GLU A 159 -9.82 15.25 9.91
N ILE A 160 -10.58 14.33 9.30
CA ILE A 160 -11.69 13.65 9.98
C ILE A 160 -11.17 12.74 11.10
N ARG A 161 -10.13 11.93 10.82
CA ARG A 161 -9.51 11.08 11.84
C ARG A 161 -9.04 11.88 13.05
N LYS A 162 -8.36 13.02 12.82
CA LYS A 162 -7.93 13.90 13.92
C LYS A 162 -9.08 14.42 14.75
N GLY A 163 -10.20 14.79 14.12
CA GLY A 163 -11.40 15.20 14.88
C GLY A 163 -11.99 14.07 15.72
N LEU A 164 -12.03 12.84 15.18
CA LEU A 164 -12.43 11.66 15.95
C LEU A 164 -11.47 11.38 17.12
N GLU A 165 -10.16 11.60 16.94
CA GLU A 165 -9.15 11.48 18.02
C GLU A 165 -9.39 12.47 19.15
N ASN A 166 -9.88 13.66 18.83
CA ASN A 166 -10.14 14.75 19.78
C ASN A 166 -11.63 14.81 20.19
N ASN A 167 -12.41 13.76 19.86
CA ASN A 167 -13.83 13.61 20.23
C ASN A 167 -14.73 14.78 19.80
N VAL A 168 -14.41 15.45 18.67
CA VAL A 168 -15.28 16.49 18.13
C VAL A 168 -16.29 15.92 17.13
N ASP A 169 -17.42 16.62 16.94
CA ASP A 169 -18.43 16.21 15.97
C ASP A 169 -17.95 16.39 14.53
N VAL A 170 -17.39 15.32 13.97
CA VAL A 170 -16.90 15.31 12.59
C VAL A 170 -18.03 15.35 11.55
N SER A 171 -19.29 15.07 11.92
CA SER A 171 -20.41 15.05 10.98
C SER A 171 -20.64 16.40 10.29
N ILE A 172 -20.21 17.47 10.94
CA ILE A 172 -20.29 18.84 10.42
C ILE A 172 -19.46 19.01 9.14
N TYR A 173 -18.25 18.41 9.10
CA TYR A 173 -17.29 18.64 8.02
C TYR A 173 -16.83 17.37 7.27
N ALA A 174 -17.17 16.18 7.71
CA ALA A 174 -16.84 14.91 7.05
C ALA A 174 -17.57 14.73 5.71
N LYS A 175 -17.51 15.73 4.85
CA LYS A 175 -18.28 15.83 3.61
C LYS A 175 -17.35 16.10 2.42
N PRO A 176 -17.53 15.40 1.28
CA PRO A 176 -16.62 15.52 0.13
C PRO A 176 -16.46 16.93 -0.46
N TYR A 177 -17.45 17.78 -0.29
CA TYR A 177 -17.44 19.15 -0.85
C TYR A 177 -16.51 20.12 -0.11
N PHE A 178 -16.22 19.90 1.17
CA PHE A 178 -15.19 20.68 1.84
C PHE A 178 -13.79 20.29 1.35
N ASN A 179 -12.93 21.27 1.10
CA ASN A 179 -11.52 20.99 0.87
C ASN A 179 -10.79 20.76 2.19
N LYS A 180 -9.56 20.21 2.11
CA LYS A 180 -8.78 19.84 3.30
C LYS A 180 -8.50 21.00 4.27
N LYS A 181 -8.35 22.24 3.72
CA LYS A 181 -8.09 23.44 4.54
C LYS A 181 -9.35 23.89 5.27
N GLN A 182 -10.50 23.88 4.58
CA GLN A 182 -11.80 24.13 5.21
C GLN A 182 -12.07 23.14 6.34
N MET A 183 -11.88 21.83 6.07
CA MET A 183 -12.03 20.80 7.11
C MET A 183 -11.14 21.06 8.32
N ARG A 184 -9.89 21.50 8.09
CA ARG A 184 -8.96 21.83 9.17
C ARG A 184 -9.49 22.99 10.02
N GLU A 185 -9.92 24.09 9.40
CA GLU A 185 -10.40 25.26 10.15
C GLU A 185 -11.67 24.94 10.95
N ILE A 186 -12.59 24.13 10.37
CA ILE A 186 -13.79 23.69 11.09
C ILE A 186 -13.39 22.79 12.27
N ARG A 187 -12.50 21.80 12.07
CA ARG A 187 -12.01 20.93 13.13
C ARG A 187 -11.36 21.73 14.27
N CYS A 188 -10.44 22.66 13.94
CA CYS A 188 -9.80 23.49 14.95
C CYS A 188 -10.82 24.31 15.76
N GLY A 189 -11.84 24.88 15.10
CA GLY A 189 -12.90 25.59 15.82
C GLY A 189 -13.70 24.69 16.77
N LEU A 190 -14.00 23.44 16.34
CA LEU A 190 -14.67 22.48 17.21
C LEU A 190 -13.77 22.05 18.40
N GLU A 191 -12.46 21.87 18.16
CA GLU A 191 -11.48 21.57 19.21
C GLU A 191 -11.35 22.71 20.22
N ASP A 192 -11.49 23.95 19.76
CA ASP A 192 -11.53 25.16 20.59
C ASP A 192 -12.93 25.40 21.22
N ASN A 193 -13.90 24.50 21.04
CA ASN A 193 -15.31 24.63 21.47
C ASN A 193 -15.96 25.94 21.00
N LEU A 194 -15.75 26.31 19.74
CA LEU A 194 -16.36 27.48 19.10
C LEU A 194 -17.62 27.08 18.33
N ASP A 195 -18.54 28.00 18.14
CA ASP A 195 -19.67 27.83 17.23
C ASP A 195 -19.18 27.94 15.77
N VAL A 196 -18.93 26.79 15.15
CA VAL A 196 -18.46 26.71 13.76
C VAL A 196 -19.58 26.96 12.73
N SER A 197 -20.86 26.93 13.13
CA SER A 197 -22.00 27.09 12.20
C SER A 197 -21.94 28.42 11.41
N ILE A 198 -21.30 29.40 12.00
CA ILE A 198 -21.11 30.73 11.40
C ILE A 198 -20.32 30.64 10.10
N TYR A 199 -19.31 29.76 10.03
CA TYR A 199 -18.38 29.69 8.90
C TYR A 199 -18.25 28.30 8.23
N ALA A 200 -18.79 27.24 8.83
CA ALA A 200 -18.72 25.88 8.28
C ALA A 200 -19.60 25.71 7.02
N LYS A 201 -19.35 26.52 5.99
CA LYS A 201 -20.08 26.57 4.72
C LYS A 201 -19.11 26.36 3.55
N SER A 202 -19.51 25.58 2.55
CA SER A 202 -18.62 25.18 1.44
C SER A 202 -18.17 26.33 0.55
N ASP A 203 -18.93 27.39 0.46
CA ASP A 203 -18.66 28.62 -0.29
C ASP A 203 -17.75 29.60 0.44
N VAL A 204 -17.54 29.43 1.75
CA VAL A 204 -16.62 30.27 2.53
C VAL A 204 -15.18 29.83 2.26
N TYR A 205 -14.34 30.75 1.82
CA TYR A 205 -12.93 30.46 1.57
C TYR A 205 -12.18 30.15 2.88
N TRP A 206 -11.31 29.15 2.86
CA TRP A 206 -10.65 28.66 4.08
C TRP A 206 -9.91 29.74 4.89
N LYS A 207 -9.32 30.79 4.24
CA LYS A 207 -8.70 31.91 4.96
C LYS A 207 -9.73 32.78 5.69
N GLN A 208 -10.93 32.92 5.13
CA GLN A 208 -12.02 33.63 5.81
C GLN A 208 -12.50 32.82 7.03
N MET A 209 -12.59 31.47 6.88
CA MET A 209 -12.88 30.59 8.03
C MET A 209 -11.84 30.74 9.14
N GLU A 210 -10.54 30.77 8.79
CA GLU A 210 -9.44 31.00 9.73
C GLU A 210 -9.59 32.35 10.46
N GLN A 211 -9.86 33.42 9.74
CA GLN A 211 -10.07 34.76 10.33
C GLN A 211 -11.26 34.78 11.29
N ILE A 212 -12.39 34.21 10.90
CA ILE A 212 -13.58 34.10 11.76
C ILE A 212 -13.27 33.28 13.00
N ARG A 213 -12.63 32.12 12.85
CA ARG A 213 -12.24 31.27 13.97
C ARG A 213 -11.34 32.00 14.97
N LEU A 214 -10.31 32.69 14.46
CA LEU A 214 -9.38 33.44 15.31
C LEU A 214 -10.07 34.60 16.07
N LYS A 215 -11.02 35.25 15.43
CA LYS A 215 -11.84 36.31 16.06
C LYS A 215 -12.68 35.71 17.20
N LEU A 216 -13.44 34.64 16.92
CA LEU A 216 -14.25 33.95 17.92
C LEU A 216 -13.41 33.44 19.10
N LEU A 217 -12.22 32.90 18.82
CA LEU A 217 -11.31 32.42 19.86
C LEU A 217 -10.84 33.58 20.77
N LYS A 218 -10.55 34.73 20.21
CA LYS A 218 -10.18 35.94 20.96
C LYS A 218 -11.32 36.42 21.83
N GLU A 219 -12.55 36.47 21.28
CA GLU A 219 -13.75 36.90 22.03
C GLU A 219 -14.08 35.93 23.19
N LYS A 220 -13.85 34.62 23.01
CA LYS A 220 -14.05 33.60 24.05
C LYS A 220 -13.09 33.73 25.22
N ASN A 221 -11.87 34.23 24.96
CA ASN A 221 -10.79 34.31 25.96
C ASN A 221 -10.74 35.70 26.70
N GLN A 222 -11.67 36.58 26.37
CA GLN A 222 -11.87 37.86 27.06
C GLN A 222 -12.94 37.75 28.14
#